data_024a316ffb990e0f01dbffafdf5cd814
#
_entry.id   024a316ffb990e0f01dbffafdf5cd814
#
_cell.length_a   1.000
_cell.length_b   1.000
_cell.length_c   1.000
_cell.angle_alpha   90.00
_cell.angle_beta   90.00
_cell.angle_gamma   90.00
#
_symmetry.space_group_name_H-M   'P 1'
#
loop_
_entity.id
_entity.type
_entity.pdbx_description
1 polymer ?
#
loop_
_entity_poly.entity_id
_entity_poly.type
_entity_poly.pdbx_seq_one_letter_code
_entity_poly.pdbx_strand_id
1 'polypeptide(L)'
;MAEERETDQPAGAVGGYDSRADPLAHIHLVRDRIGTFVAEMLARGRAHDASKLQEPEKSAFDRVLPSFDGVPYGSPEYEVLEASMAEAIAHHHRVNTHHPEHYGQAGVGGMDLFDLVEMVCDWMAAAERHPSDGVRLDYNTALFGIEPQLAAIIANTLARWPRA
;
A
#
# COMPACT_ATOMS: atom_id res chain seq x y z
N MET A 1 -13.69 -24.85 83.15
CA MET A 1 -14.59 -24.53 82.01
C MET A 1 -14.05 -23.29 81.33
N ALA A 2 -13.29 -23.47 80.23
CA ALA A 2 -12.77 -22.41 79.42
C ALA A 2 -13.56 -22.37 78.12
N GLU A 3 -14.19 -21.22 77.87
CA GLU A 3 -14.96 -20.94 76.67
C GLU A 3 -14.01 -20.60 75.52
N GLU A 4 -13.93 -21.45 74.51
CA GLU A 4 -13.28 -21.17 73.26
C GLU A 4 -14.15 -20.19 72.42
N ARG A 5 -13.66 -18.98 72.20
CA ARG A 5 -14.28 -18.06 71.24
C ARG A 5 -13.73 -18.38 69.86
N GLU A 6 -14.55 -19.01 69.08
CA GLU A 6 -14.35 -19.19 67.68
C GLU A 6 -14.45 -17.81 66.96
N THR A 7 -13.32 -17.28 66.51
CA THR A 7 -13.30 -16.06 65.69
C THR A 7 -13.62 -16.47 64.27
N ASP A 8 -14.89 -16.27 63.86
CA ASP A 8 -15.34 -16.29 62.49
C ASP A 8 -14.68 -15.17 61.72
N GLN A 9 -13.60 -15.42 61.01
CA GLN A 9 -13.05 -14.52 60.03
C GLN A 9 -13.84 -14.70 58.75
N PRO A 10 -14.45 -13.62 58.18
CA PRO A 10 -15.10 -13.71 56.87
C PRO A 10 -14.00 -14.02 55.82
N ALA A 11 -14.17 -15.16 55.13
CA ALA A 11 -13.38 -15.52 53.98
C ALA A 11 -13.41 -14.34 52.99
N GLY A 12 -12.28 -13.61 52.85
CA GLY A 12 -12.11 -12.56 51.90
C GLY A 12 -12.45 -13.10 50.50
N ALA A 13 -13.43 -12.51 49.89
CA ALA A 13 -13.74 -12.76 48.49
C ALA A 13 -12.44 -12.51 47.71
N VAL A 14 -11.78 -13.57 47.27
CA VAL A 14 -10.72 -13.51 46.27
C VAL A 14 -11.41 -13.01 45.00
N GLY A 15 -11.36 -11.69 44.78
CA GLY A 15 -11.84 -11.09 43.55
C GLY A 15 -11.14 -11.82 42.40
N GLY A 16 -11.89 -12.62 41.64
CA GLY A 16 -11.35 -13.40 40.56
C GLY A 16 -10.62 -12.46 39.58
N TYR A 17 -9.41 -12.85 39.15
CA TYR A 17 -8.67 -12.11 38.13
C TYR A 17 -9.52 -11.95 36.88
N ASP A 18 -9.77 -10.71 36.46
CA ASP A 18 -10.48 -10.40 35.22
C ASP A 18 -9.48 -10.26 34.07
N SER A 19 -9.31 -11.34 33.31
CA SER A 19 -8.38 -11.40 32.18
C SER A 19 -8.77 -10.51 30.99
N ARG A 20 -9.95 -9.85 31.02
CA ARG A 20 -10.42 -8.99 29.93
C ARG A 20 -9.61 -7.70 29.76
N ALA A 21 -9.02 -7.20 30.84
CA ALA A 21 -8.30 -5.92 30.83
C ALA A 21 -7.12 -5.93 29.86
N ASP A 22 -6.30 -6.97 29.89
CA ASP A 22 -5.10 -7.07 29.03
C ASP A 22 -5.44 -7.22 27.54
N PRO A 23 -6.34 -8.15 27.12
CA PRO A 23 -6.79 -8.20 25.73
C PRO A 23 -7.42 -6.91 25.23
N LEU A 24 -8.21 -6.20 26.04
CA LEU A 24 -8.82 -4.91 25.65
C LEU A 24 -7.74 -3.84 25.42
N ALA A 25 -6.75 -3.74 26.31
CA ALA A 25 -5.64 -2.83 26.13
C ALA A 25 -4.88 -3.13 24.81
N HIS A 26 -4.59 -4.41 24.54
CA HIS A 26 -3.94 -4.82 23.30
C HIS A 26 -4.79 -4.50 22.06
N ILE A 27 -6.09 -4.78 22.08
CA ILE A 27 -7.03 -4.44 21.00
C ILE A 27 -6.99 -2.93 20.69
N HIS A 28 -6.98 -2.09 21.71
CA HIS A 28 -6.90 -0.64 21.54
C HIS A 28 -5.58 -0.23 20.87
N LEU A 29 -4.44 -0.78 21.32
CA LEU A 29 -3.13 -0.49 20.71
C LEU A 29 -3.08 -0.91 19.23
N VAL A 30 -3.58 -2.10 18.90
CA VAL A 30 -3.64 -2.57 17.50
C VAL A 30 -4.51 -1.65 16.65
N ARG A 31 -5.70 -1.29 17.15
CA ARG A 31 -6.59 -0.34 16.46
C ARG A 31 -5.91 1.00 16.21
N ASP A 32 -5.19 1.52 17.18
CA ASP A 32 -4.51 2.82 17.06
C ASP A 32 -3.36 2.75 16.04
N ARG A 33 -2.61 1.62 15.97
CA ARG A 33 -1.59 1.39 14.94
C ARG A 33 -2.20 1.30 13.55
N ILE A 34 -3.30 0.57 13.38
CA ILE A 34 -4.03 0.52 12.10
C ILE A 34 -4.53 1.92 11.73
N GLY A 35 -5.08 2.68 12.68
CA GLY A 35 -5.52 4.06 12.46
C GLY A 35 -4.38 4.98 11.95
N THR A 36 -3.19 4.85 12.53
CA THR A 36 -1.99 5.58 12.09
C THR A 36 -1.60 5.19 10.67
N PHE A 37 -1.59 3.88 10.36
CA PHE A 37 -1.30 3.39 9.01
C PHE A 37 -2.30 3.94 7.98
N VAL A 38 -3.59 3.89 8.27
CA VAL A 38 -4.64 4.42 7.39
C VAL A 38 -4.48 5.93 7.18
N ALA A 39 -4.17 6.69 8.23
CA ALA A 39 -3.96 8.14 8.12
C ALA A 39 -2.79 8.47 7.19
N GLU A 40 -1.68 7.74 7.29
CA GLU A 40 -0.53 7.87 6.39
C GLU A 40 -0.91 7.52 4.95
N MET A 41 -1.59 6.40 4.71
CA MET A 41 -2.05 6.02 3.37
C MET A 41 -2.96 7.07 2.74
N LEU A 42 -3.86 7.66 3.51
CA LEU A 42 -4.71 8.76 3.02
C LEU A 42 -3.91 10.03 2.69
N ALA A 43 -2.84 10.32 3.43
CA ALA A 43 -1.95 11.44 3.13
C ALA A 43 -1.17 11.18 1.83
N ARG A 44 -0.62 9.98 1.66
CA ARG A 44 0.07 9.55 0.44
C ARG A 44 -0.86 9.60 -0.77
N GLY A 45 -2.08 9.06 -0.67
CA GLY A 45 -3.05 9.09 -1.76
C GLY A 45 -3.45 10.52 -2.19
N ARG A 46 -3.44 11.50 -1.28
CA ARG A 46 -3.64 12.91 -1.64
C ARG A 46 -2.44 13.55 -2.34
N ALA A 47 -1.24 13.06 -2.07
CA ALA A 47 0.01 13.54 -2.65
C ALA A 47 0.49 12.70 -3.84
N HIS A 48 -0.18 11.57 -4.10
CA HIS A 48 0.17 10.64 -5.17
C HIS A 48 0.35 11.38 -6.50
N ASP A 49 1.50 11.14 -7.13
CA ASP A 49 1.84 11.72 -8.43
C ASP A 49 1.83 13.26 -8.51
N ALA A 50 1.85 13.96 -7.37
CA ALA A 50 1.83 15.42 -7.36
C ALA A 50 3.01 16.04 -8.14
N SER A 51 4.09 15.31 -8.33
CA SER A 51 5.23 15.72 -9.16
C SER A 51 4.84 15.92 -10.63
N LYS A 52 3.87 15.15 -11.16
CA LYS A 52 3.33 15.30 -12.52
C LYS A 52 2.66 16.67 -12.79
N LEU A 53 2.29 17.36 -11.71
CA LEU A 53 1.68 18.70 -11.81
C LEU A 53 2.73 19.83 -11.78
N GLN A 54 4.01 19.51 -11.70
CA GLN A 54 5.13 20.45 -11.56
C GLN A 54 6.22 20.16 -12.59
N GLU A 55 7.07 21.15 -12.84
CA GLU A 55 8.27 20.97 -13.69
C GLU A 55 9.30 20.05 -12.99
N PRO A 56 10.01 19.21 -13.72
CA PRO A 56 10.09 19.11 -15.20
C PRO A 56 9.04 18.19 -15.83
N GLU A 57 8.23 17.47 -15.03
CA GLU A 57 7.30 16.46 -15.52
C GLU A 57 6.13 17.09 -16.29
N LYS A 58 5.53 18.17 -15.75
CA LYS A 58 4.31 18.80 -16.27
C LYS A 58 4.40 19.11 -17.77
N SER A 59 5.43 19.83 -18.18
CA SER A 59 5.58 20.21 -19.59
C SER A 59 5.89 19.03 -20.51
N ALA A 60 6.57 18.00 -20.02
CA ALA A 60 6.84 16.79 -20.80
C ALA A 60 5.53 15.98 -21.00
N PHE A 61 4.76 15.78 -19.94
CA PHE A 61 3.47 15.08 -20.02
C PHE A 61 2.46 15.83 -20.89
N ASP A 62 2.32 17.16 -20.72
CA ASP A 62 1.41 17.98 -21.55
C ASP A 62 1.70 17.83 -23.04
N ARG A 63 2.97 17.73 -23.41
CA ARG A 63 3.38 17.60 -24.80
C ARG A 63 3.10 16.22 -25.39
N VAL A 64 3.29 15.14 -24.61
CA VAL A 64 3.35 13.78 -25.14
C VAL A 64 2.08 12.98 -24.88
N LEU A 65 1.41 13.18 -23.73
CA LEU A 65 0.22 12.41 -23.36
C LEU A 65 -0.89 12.40 -24.42
N PRO A 66 -1.17 13.50 -25.15
CA PRO A 66 -2.17 13.45 -26.21
C PRO A 66 -1.86 12.45 -27.32
N SER A 67 -0.58 12.08 -27.50
CA SER A 67 -0.15 11.13 -28.52
C SER A 67 -0.36 9.66 -28.11
N PHE A 68 -0.66 9.39 -26.84
CA PHE A 68 -0.95 8.02 -26.38
C PHE A 68 -2.39 7.57 -26.66
N ASP A 69 -3.26 8.49 -27.11
CA ASP A 69 -4.65 8.14 -27.39
C ASP A 69 -4.74 7.05 -28.49
N GLY A 70 -5.36 5.91 -28.14
CA GLY A 70 -5.46 4.75 -29.01
C GLY A 70 -4.20 3.89 -29.15
N VAL A 71 -3.08 4.24 -28.49
CA VAL A 71 -1.83 3.47 -28.53
C VAL A 71 -1.87 2.36 -27.47
N PRO A 72 -1.75 1.07 -27.85
CA PRO A 72 -1.76 -0.04 -26.89
C PRO A 72 -0.55 0.01 -25.94
N TYR A 73 -0.78 -0.18 -24.66
CA TYR A 73 0.26 -0.23 -23.64
C TYR A 73 1.30 -1.31 -23.96
N GLY A 74 2.59 -0.95 -23.94
CA GLY A 74 3.72 -1.84 -24.22
C GLY A 74 3.88 -2.18 -25.71
N SER A 75 3.20 -1.48 -26.63
CA SER A 75 3.47 -1.59 -28.08
C SER A 75 4.78 -0.86 -28.45
N PRO A 76 5.41 -1.17 -29.60
CA PRO A 76 6.59 -0.43 -30.07
C PRO A 76 6.35 1.08 -30.20
N GLU A 77 5.15 1.49 -30.56
CA GLU A 77 4.76 2.90 -30.63
C GLU A 77 4.68 3.52 -29.24
N TYR A 78 4.13 2.79 -28.26
CA TYR A 78 4.11 3.20 -26.85
C TYR A 78 5.53 3.41 -26.32
N GLU A 79 6.45 2.49 -26.57
CA GLU A 79 7.85 2.58 -26.15
C GLU A 79 8.57 3.82 -26.73
N VAL A 80 8.29 4.19 -27.98
CA VAL A 80 8.84 5.40 -28.61
C VAL A 80 8.33 6.66 -27.91
N LEU A 81 7.03 6.72 -27.61
CA LEU A 81 6.44 7.86 -26.90
C LEU A 81 6.99 7.96 -25.47
N GLU A 82 7.08 6.85 -24.76
CA GLU A 82 7.65 6.78 -23.43
C GLU A 82 9.11 7.24 -23.41
N ALA A 83 9.94 6.78 -24.36
CA ALA A 83 11.33 7.19 -24.50
C ALA A 83 11.46 8.71 -24.74
N SER A 84 10.50 9.35 -25.39
CA SER A 84 10.48 10.81 -25.59
C SER A 84 10.27 11.61 -24.30
N MET A 85 9.86 10.95 -23.22
CA MET A 85 9.65 11.50 -21.88
C MET A 85 10.67 10.99 -20.86
N ALA A 86 11.76 10.34 -21.30
CA ALA A 86 12.68 9.63 -20.41
C ALA A 86 13.20 10.47 -19.22
N GLU A 87 13.47 11.76 -19.41
CA GLU A 87 13.91 12.65 -18.32
C GLU A 87 12.79 12.90 -17.29
N ALA A 88 11.55 13.10 -17.75
CA ALA A 88 10.40 13.30 -16.88
C ALA A 88 10.10 12.02 -16.11
N ILE A 89 10.15 10.87 -16.77
CA ILE A 89 9.96 9.56 -16.14
C ILE A 89 11.05 9.27 -15.10
N ALA A 90 12.31 9.55 -15.45
CA ALA A 90 13.42 9.38 -14.50
C ALA A 90 13.31 10.32 -13.29
N HIS A 91 12.81 11.55 -13.48
CA HIS A 91 12.50 12.45 -12.39
C HIS A 91 11.37 11.88 -11.54
N HIS A 92 10.29 11.44 -12.16
CA HIS A 92 9.11 10.85 -11.53
C HIS A 92 9.49 9.66 -10.63
N HIS A 93 10.22 8.69 -11.17
CA HIS A 93 10.69 7.53 -10.39
C HIS A 93 11.61 7.95 -9.23
N ARG A 94 12.42 8.98 -9.39
CA ARG A 94 13.33 9.44 -8.33
C ARG A 94 12.60 10.04 -7.13
N VAL A 95 11.46 10.70 -7.34
CA VAL A 95 10.76 11.45 -6.28
C VAL A 95 9.52 10.73 -5.73
N ASN A 96 9.06 9.66 -6.40
CA ASN A 96 7.86 8.91 -6.01
C ASN A 96 8.24 7.49 -5.57
N THR A 97 8.12 7.22 -4.28
CA THR A 97 8.62 5.98 -3.65
C THR A 97 7.74 4.75 -3.93
N HIS A 98 6.54 4.94 -4.47
CA HIS A 98 5.67 3.82 -4.91
C HIS A 98 6.12 3.16 -6.22
N HIS A 99 7.18 3.67 -6.86
CA HIS A 99 7.81 3.05 -8.02
C HIS A 99 9.02 2.20 -7.62
N PRO A 100 9.10 0.91 -8.00
CA PRO A 100 10.27 0.07 -7.72
C PRO A 100 11.58 0.66 -8.21
N GLU A 101 11.55 1.41 -9.31
CA GLU A 101 12.70 2.09 -9.93
C GLU A 101 13.33 3.14 -9.00
N HIS A 102 12.56 3.70 -8.06
CA HIS A 102 13.08 4.59 -7.01
C HIS A 102 14.24 3.96 -6.24
N TYR A 103 14.16 2.67 -6.02
CA TYR A 103 15.10 1.88 -5.20
C TYR A 103 16.24 1.26 -6.01
N GLY A 104 16.34 1.58 -7.31
CA GLY A 104 17.40 1.08 -8.17
C GLY A 104 17.45 -0.45 -8.19
N GLN A 105 18.63 -1.04 -7.89
CA GLN A 105 18.80 -2.49 -7.92
C GLN A 105 17.99 -3.25 -6.84
N ALA A 106 17.60 -2.58 -5.77
CA ALA A 106 16.77 -3.22 -4.74
C ALA A 106 15.33 -3.43 -5.20
N GLY A 107 14.85 -2.60 -6.15
CA GLY A 107 13.51 -2.71 -6.72
C GLY A 107 12.42 -2.80 -5.63
N VAL A 108 11.48 -3.72 -5.79
CA VAL A 108 10.43 -3.97 -4.79
C VAL A 108 10.99 -4.35 -3.41
N GLY A 109 12.17 -4.96 -3.35
CA GLY A 109 12.84 -5.30 -2.08
C GLY A 109 13.28 -4.09 -1.26
N GLY A 110 13.36 -2.90 -1.85
CA GLY A 110 13.66 -1.65 -1.15
C GLY A 110 12.43 -0.93 -0.61
N MET A 111 11.23 -1.31 -1.03
CA MET A 111 9.98 -0.69 -0.64
C MET A 111 9.57 -1.05 0.79
N ASP A 112 8.84 -0.16 1.44
CA ASP A 112 8.10 -0.49 2.65
C ASP A 112 6.62 -0.85 2.34
N LEU A 113 5.82 -1.13 3.37
CA LEU A 113 4.42 -1.50 3.18
C LEU A 113 3.56 -0.33 2.66
N PHE A 114 3.93 0.91 2.95
CA PHE A 114 3.19 2.07 2.45
C PHE A 114 3.41 2.21 0.94
N ASP A 115 4.67 2.10 0.50
CA ASP A 115 5.02 2.15 -0.92
C ASP A 115 4.35 1.03 -1.70
N LEU A 116 4.39 -0.19 -1.14
CA LEU A 116 3.79 -1.37 -1.76
C LEU A 116 2.27 -1.23 -1.93
N VAL A 117 1.58 -0.75 -0.90
CA VAL A 117 0.13 -0.54 -0.95
C VAL A 117 -0.21 0.56 -1.95
N GLU A 118 0.55 1.67 -1.98
CA GLU A 118 0.35 2.75 -2.93
C GLU A 118 0.57 2.27 -4.37
N MET A 119 1.64 1.52 -4.65
CA MET A 119 1.92 0.91 -5.95
C MET A 119 0.76 0.03 -6.44
N VAL A 120 0.23 -0.83 -5.57
CA VAL A 120 -0.92 -1.69 -5.93
C VAL A 120 -2.18 -0.87 -6.19
N CYS A 121 -2.43 0.18 -5.41
CA CYS A 121 -3.55 1.10 -5.64
C CYS A 121 -3.40 1.86 -6.96
N ASP A 122 -2.18 2.27 -7.33
CA ASP A 122 -1.90 2.90 -8.61
C ASP A 122 -2.20 1.95 -9.79
N TRP A 123 -1.73 0.70 -9.72
CA TRP A 123 -2.08 -0.31 -10.74
C TRP A 123 -3.58 -0.52 -10.88
N MET A 124 -4.32 -0.50 -9.78
CA MET A 124 -5.78 -0.61 -9.81
C MET A 124 -6.42 0.59 -10.48
N ALA A 125 -6.00 1.80 -10.14
CA ALA A 125 -6.50 3.03 -10.73
C ALA A 125 -6.17 3.11 -12.24
N ALA A 126 -4.97 2.68 -12.64
CA ALA A 126 -4.59 2.57 -14.04
C ALA A 126 -5.48 1.57 -14.81
N ALA A 127 -5.76 0.41 -14.21
CA ALA A 127 -6.64 -0.61 -14.80
C ALA A 127 -8.10 -0.12 -14.94
N GLU A 128 -8.60 0.71 -14.04
CA GLU A 128 -9.93 1.31 -14.16
C GLU A 128 -10.05 2.28 -15.35
N ARG A 129 -8.95 2.93 -15.72
CA ARG A 129 -8.90 3.79 -16.92
C ARG A 129 -8.87 3.00 -18.22
N HIS A 130 -8.46 1.73 -18.16
CA HIS A 130 -8.36 0.81 -19.29
C HIS A 130 -9.08 -0.52 -18.96
N PRO A 131 -10.43 -0.55 -18.92
CA PRO A 131 -11.20 -1.64 -18.32
C PRO A 131 -11.04 -3.01 -19.00
N SER A 132 -10.50 -3.08 -20.22
CA SER A 132 -10.36 -4.31 -20.98
C SER A 132 -9.41 -5.33 -20.35
N ASP A 133 -8.40 -4.87 -19.58
CA ASP A 133 -7.26 -5.70 -19.20
C ASP A 133 -7.16 -5.98 -17.68
N GLY A 134 -7.87 -5.21 -16.84
CA GLY A 134 -7.72 -5.30 -15.39
C GLY A 134 -6.28 -5.00 -14.92
N VAL A 135 -5.94 -5.37 -13.69
CA VAL A 135 -4.55 -5.30 -13.21
C VAL A 135 -3.76 -6.44 -13.84
N ARG A 136 -2.76 -6.12 -14.64
CA ARG A 136 -1.88 -7.09 -15.32
C ARG A 136 -0.82 -7.62 -14.35
N LEU A 137 -1.25 -8.35 -13.32
CA LEU A 137 -0.35 -8.79 -12.24
C LEU A 137 0.80 -9.68 -12.76
N ASP A 138 0.54 -10.57 -13.72
CA ASP A 138 1.57 -11.44 -14.30
C ASP A 138 2.67 -10.61 -14.99
N TYR A 139 2.28 -9.61 -15.76
CA TYR A 139 3.20 -8.69 -16.41
C TYR A 139 4.02 -7.90 -15.38
N ASN A 140 3.38 -7.31 -14.40
CA ASN A 140 4.05 -6.52 -13.35
C ASN A 140 4.98 -7.39 -12.50
N THR A 141 4.58 -8.64 -12.21
CA THR A 141 5.42 -9.61 -11.49
C THR A 141 6.71 -9.90 -12.26
N ALA A 142 6.61 -10.12 -13.57
CA ALA A 142 7.78 -10.36 -14.41
C ALA A 142 8.65 -9.10 -14.58
N LEU A 143 8.04 -7.94 -14.78
CA LEU A 143 8.73 -6.67 -14.99
C LEU A 143 9.56 -6.25 -13.78
N PHE A 144 8.98 -6.35 -12.58
CA PHE A 144 9.59 -5.87 -11.34
C PHE A 144 10.27 -6.97 -10.51
N GLY A 145 10.31 -8.21 -11.02
CA GLY A 145 10.94 -9.34 -10.32
C GLY A 145 10.27 -9.64 -8.97
N ILE A 146 8.93 -9.55 -8.90
CA ILE A 146 8.20 -9.76 -7.66
C ILE A 146 8.25 -11.24 -7.26
N GLU A 147 8.73 -11.52 -6.06
CA GLU A 147 8.81 -12.89 -5.53
C GLU A 147 7.42 -13.54 -5.44
N PRO A 148 7.32 -14.86 -5.69
CA PRO A 148 6.03 -15.56 -5.77
C PRO A 148 5.14 -15.40 -4.54
N GLN A 149 5.72 -15.31 -3.34
CA GLN A 149 4.97 -15.10 -2.10
C GLN A 149 4.28 -13.74 -2.09
N LEU A 150 4.99 -12.68 -2.47
CA LEU A 150 4.44 -11.34 -2.53
C LEU A 150 3.39 -11.23 -3.64
N ALA A 151 3.65 -11.81 -4.81
CA ALA A 151 2.68 -11.86 -5.90
C ALA A 151 1.36 -12.54 -5.47
N ALA A 152 1.45 -13.65 -4.72
CA ALA A 152 0.27 -14.32 -4.18
C ALA A 152 -0.50 -13.46 -3.16
N ILE A 153 0.20 -12.69 -2.31
CA ILE A 153 -0.43 -11.76 -1.36
C ILE A 153 -1.18 -10.66 -2.12
N ILE A 154 -0.56 -10.08 -3.15
CA ILE A 154 -1.18 -9.07 -4.01
C ILE A 154 -2.43 -9.65 -4.70
N ALA A 155 -2.32 -10.83 -5.32
CA ALA A 155 -3.43 -11.52 -5.98
C ALA A 155 -4.62 -11.74 -5.02
N ASN A 156 -4.35 -12.22 -3.81
CA ASN A 156 -5.37 -12.43 -2.78
C ASN A 156 -6.03 -11.11 -2.35
N THR A 157 -5.27 -10.02 -2.31
CA THR A 157 -5.77 -8.68 -1.98
C THR A 157 -6.70 -8.18 -3.07
N LEU A 158 -6.27 -8.26 -4.34
CA LEU A 158 -7.07 -7.85 -5.50
C LEU A 158 -8.38 -8.65 -5.60
N ALA A 159 -8.33 -9.96 -5.33
CA ALA A 159 -9.53 -10.82 -5.35
C ALA A 159 -10.58 -10.45 -4.27
N ARG A 160 -10.14 -9.87 -3.17
CA ARG A 160 -11.00 -9.43 -2.06
C ARG A 160 -11.36 -7.95 -2.10
N TRP A 161 -10.75 -7.19 -3.02
CA TRP A 161 -11.01 -5.76 -3.09
C TRP A 161 -12.49 -5.49 -3.35
N PRO A 162 -13.13 -4.59 -2.59
CA PRO A 162 -14.52 -4.23 -2.84
C PRO A 162 -14.65 -3.66 -4.27
N ARG A 163 -15.54 -4.25 -5.04
CA ARG A 163 -15.91 -3.66 -6.34
C ARG A 163 -16.84 -2.49 -6.07
N ALA A 164 -16.54 -1.34 -6.65
CA ALA A 164 -17.38 -0.16 -6.58
C ALA A 164 -18.73 -0.40 -7.28
#